data_e5353fc2612b349316786752b73927a6
#
_entry.id   e5353fc2612b349316786752b73927a6
#
_cell.length_a   1.000
_cell.length_b   1.000
_cell.length_c   1.000
_cell.angle_alpha   90.00
_cell.angle_beta   90.00
_cell.angle_gamma   90.00
#
_symmetry.space_group_name_H-M   'P 1'
#
loop_
_entity.id
_entity.type
_entity.pdbx_description
1 polymer ?
#
loop_
_entity_poly.entity_id
_entity_poly.type
_entity_poly.pdbx_seq_one_letter_code
_entity_poly.pdbx_strand_id
1 'polypeptide(L)'
;MAMTTSRRRLAFALALVLATPASLQARGAEPSASPKSFVRQIYASYVGNSAKGIQLDSASTVRRYFTPGLAYLILEDSAAAHARGEPPSRDGDAFVGKQDWDIADLSVDVKESGARATAVVSFTDAGKAGKVVVELLKVGESWRIADIQWDSGTLRGLYRKK
;
A
#
# COMPACT_ATOMS: atom_id res chain seq x y z
N MET A 1 22.02 -13.72 91.70
CA MET A 1 22.61 -14.05 90.39
C MET A 1 21.51 -14.52 89.46
N ALA A 2 20.94 -13.72 88.67
CA ALA A 2 19.81 -14.02 87.77
C ALA A 2 20.25 -13.90 86.32
N MET A 3 20.21 -14.99 85.57
CA MET A 3 20.51 -15.02 84.16
C MET A 3 19.20 -14.83 83.35
N THR A 4 19.09 -13.71 82.67
CA THR A 4 17.98 -13.38 81.82
C THR A 4 18.20 -13.94 80.40
N THR A 5 17.38 -14.91 80.03
CA THR A 5 17.43 -15.52 78.70
C THR A 5 16.52 -14.77 77.76
N SER A 6 17.14 -14.02 76.82
CA SER A 6 16.43 -13.29 75.76
C SER A 6 15.98 -14.26 74.66
N ARG A 7 14.68 -14.41 74.46
CA ARG A 7 14.08 -15.14 73.33
C ARG A 7 13.92 -14.21 72.09
N ARG A 8 14.76 -14.37 71.12
CA ARG A 8 14.61 -13.73 69.80
C ARG A 8 13.48 -14.44 69.03
N ARG A 9 12.39 -13.74 68.82
CA ARG A 9 11.31 -14.18 67.93
C ARG A 9 11.72 -13.87 66.47
N LEU A 10 11.97 -14.90 65.65
CA LEU A 10 12.09 -14.78 64.19
C LEU A 10 10.69 -14.55 63.62
N ALA A 11 10.44 -13.39 63.02
CA ALA A 11 9.28 -13.12 62.22
C ALA A 11 9.59 -13.56 60.79
N PHE A 12 8.95 -14.63 60.33
CA PHE A 12 8.95 -14.99 58.88
C PHE A 12 7.98 -14.07 58.17
N ALA A 13 8.53 -13.17 57.34
CA ALA A 13 7.74 -12.37 56.41
C ALA A 13 7.46 -13.22 55.15
N LEU A 14 6.23 -13.66 55.01
CA LEU A 14 5.72 -14.35 53.82
C LEU A 14 5.50 -13.33 52.73
N ALA A 15 6.44 -13.23 51.76
CA ALA A 15 6.28 -12.38 50.59
C ALA A 15 5.31 -13.06 49.62
N LEU A 16 4.10 -12.51 49.52
CA LEU A 16 3.09 -12.90 48.56
C LEU A 16 3.46 -12.27 47.20
N VAL A 17 4.04 -13.06 46.27
CA VAL A 17 4.31 -12.64 44.89
C VAL A 17 2.97 -12.66 44.14
N LEU A 18 2.37 -11.50 43.93
CA LEU A 18 1.24 -11.32 43.05
C LEU A 18 1.74 -11.41 41.60
N ALA A 19 1.58 -12.58 40.98
CA ALA A 19 1.77 -12.76 39.54
C ALA A 19 0.65 -12.02 38.81
N THR A 20 0.94 -10.84 38.24
CA THR A 20 0.04 -10.16 37.33
C THR A 20 -0.02 -10.95 36.03
N PRO A 21 -1.22 -11.35 35.53
CA PRO A 21 -1.33 -11.95 34.21
C PRO A 21 -0.95 -10.90 33.19
N ALA A 22 0.11 -11.14 32.43
CA ALA A 22 0.43 -10.37 31.24
C ALA A 22 -0.73 -10.57 30.25
N SER A 23 -1.60 -9.58 30.14
CA SER A 23 -2.62 -9.53 29.10
C SER A 23 -1.90 -9.51 27.77
N LEU A 24 -1.89 -10.64 27.05
CA LEU A 24 -1.61 -10.67 25.63
C LEU A 24 -2.69 -9.80 24.97
N GLN A 25 -2.39 -8.53 24.76
CA GLN A 25 -3.16 -7.72 23.84
C GLN A 25 -2.97 -8.37 22.47
N ALA A 26 -4.02 -9.07 22.03
CA ALA A 26 -4.14 -9.49 20.65
C ALA A 26 -3.94 -8.21 19.82
N ARG A 27 -2.83 -8.14 19.10
CA ARG A 27 -2.56 -7.11 18.12
C ARG A 27 -3.69 -7.23 17.10
N GLY A 28 -4.74 -6.44 17.30
CA GLY A 28 -5.85 -6.36 16.35
C GLY A 28 -5.23 -6.14 14.99
N ALA A 29 -5.56 -7.01 14.02
CA ALA A 29 -5.17 -6.79 12.65
C ALA A 29 -5.60 -5.36 12.30
N GLU A 30 -4.67 -4.52 11.88
CA GLU A 30 -4.97 -3.19 11.33
C GLU A 30 -6.10 -3.38 10.31
N PRO A 31 -7.22 -2.65 10.41
CA PRO A 31 -8.31 -2.83 9.47
C PRO A 31 -7.74 -2.64 8.07
N SER A 32 -7.91 -3.66 7.23
CA SER A 32 -7.41 -3.60 5.85
C SER A 32 -7.96 -2.33 5.22
N ALA A 33 -7.07 -1.47 4.71
CA ALA A 33 -7.48 -0.19 4.14
C ALA A 33 -8.59 -0.44 3.10
N SER A 34 -9.66 0.37 3.11
CA SER A 34 -10.71 0.25 2.09
C SER A 34 -10.12 0.51 0.69
N PRO A 35 -10.71 -0.03 -0.39
CA PRO A 35 -10.19 0.21 -1.74
C PRO A 35 -10.18 1.72 -2.07
N LYS A 36 -11.12 2.48 -1.51
CA LYS A 36 -11.15 3.94 -1.66
C LYS A 36 -9.95 4.63 -0.99
N SER A 37 -9.61 4.24 0.25
CA SER A 37 -8.47 4.81 0.96
C SER A 37 -7.15 4.41 0.31
N PHE A 38 -7.03 3.18 -0.18
CA PHE A 38 -5.86 2.71 -0.91
C PHE A 38 -5.61 3.55 -2.18
N VAL A 39 -6.65 3.76 -3.00
CA VAL A 39 -6.53 4.56 -4.24
C VAL A 39 -6.27 6.04 -3.92
N ARG A 40 -6.98 6.63 -2.95
CA ARG A 40 -6.73 8.02 -2.54
C ARG A 40 -5.30 8.26 -2.08
N GLN A 41 -4.72 7.33 -1.32
CA GLN A 41 -3.34 7.44 -0.86
C GLN A 41 -2.35 7.44 -2.04
N ILE A 42 -2.59 6.62 -3.06
CA ILE A 42 -1.79 6.61 -4.29
C ILE A 42 -1.86 7.98 -4.97
N TYR A 43 -3.06 8.43 -5.33
CA TYR A 43 -3.22 9.63 -6.15
C TYR A 43 -2.96 10.93 -5.39
N ALA A 44 -3.02 10.93 -4.05
CA ALA A 44 -2.59 12.08 -3.25
C ALA A 44 -1.10 12.43 -3.46
N SER A 45 -0.26 11.47 -3.85
CA SER A 45 1.16 11.71 -4.17
C SER A 45 1.38 12.40 -5.51
N TYR A 46 0.32 12.59 -6.30
CA TYR A 46 0.35 13.25 -7.61
C TYR A 46 -0.20 14.68 -7.59
N VAL A 47 -0.78 15.11 -6.45
CA VAL A 47 -1.42 16.42 -6.34
C VAL A 47 -0.41 17.48 -5.89
N GLY A 48 -0.38 18.61 -6.61
CA GLY A 48 0.41 19.79 -6.28
C GLY A 48 1.74 19.90 -7.06
N ASN A 49 2.30 21.10 -7.08
CA ASN A 49 3.46 21.47 -7.92
C ASN A 49 4.77 20.75 -7.58
N SER A 50 4.88 20.13 -6.42
CA SER A 50 6.06 19.35 -6.01
C SER A 50 5.79 17.84 -5.94
N ALA A 51 4.69 17.41 -6.50
CA ALA A 51 4.28 16.01 -6.50
C ALA A 51 5.25 15.16 -7.32
N LYS A 52 5.79 14.10 -6.69
CA LYS A 52 6.75 13.19 -7.34
C LYS A 52 6.08 11.92 -7.87
N GLY A 53 4.80 11.70 -7.53
CA GLY A 53 4.13 10.43 -7.81
C GLY A 53 4.78 9.24 -7.11
N ILE A 54 4.45 8.04 -7.57
CA ILE A 54 5.01 6.79 -7.07
C ILE A 54 6.05 6.26 -8.05
N GLN A 55 7.30 6.22 -7.61
CA GLN A 55 8.39 5.69 -8.43
C GLN A 55 8.38 4.15 -8.38
N LEU A 56 8.30 3.51 -9.55
CA LEU A 56 8.34 2.05 -9.70
C LEU A 56 9.76 1.54 -9.98
N ASP A 57 10.71 2.01 -9.19
CA ASP A 57 12.16 1.78 -9.31
C ASP A 57 12.64 0.49 -8.65
N SER A 58 11.79 -0.15 -7.84
CA SER A 58 12.11 -1.39 -7.14
C SER A 58 11.04 -2.45 -7.28
N ALA A 59 11.44 -3.71 -7.29
CA ALA A 59 10.52 -4.84 -7.32
C ALA A 59 9.59 -4.87 -6.09
N SER A 60 10.05 -4.38 -4.94
CA SER A 60 9.23 -4.28 -3.72
C SER A 60 8.11 -3.25 -3.88
N THR A 61 8.40 -2.10 -4.48
CA THR A 61 7.40 -1.07 -4.77
C THR A 61 6.36 -1.60 -5.77
N VAL A 62 6.80 -2.23 -6.87
CA VAL A 62 5.88 -2.81 -7.86
C VAL A 62 4.95 -3.83 -7.21
N ARG A 63 5.48 -4.78 -6.42
CA ARG A 63 4.67 -5.81 -5.73
C ARG A 63 3.75 -5.24 -4.65
N ARG A 64 4.08 -4.09 -4.10
CA ARG A 64 3.24 -3.40 -3.10
C ARG A 64 1.94 -2.89 -3.70
N TYR A 65 1.97 -2.38 -4.91
CA TYR A 65 0.81 -1.73 -5.53
C TYR A 65 0.04 -2.63 -6.48
N PHE A 66 0.70 -3.54 -7.18
CA PHE A 66 0.08 -4.33 -8.25
C PHE A 66 -0.19 -5.78 -7.83
N THR A 67 -1.19 -6.40 -8.46
CA THR A 67 -1.42 -7.84 -8.32
C THR A 67 -0.21 -8.64 -8.79
N PRO A 68 0.02 -9.87 -8.28
CA PRO A 68 1.18 -10.68 -8.69
C PRO A 68 1.35 -10.80 -10.20
N GLY A 69 0.25 -11.02 -10.94
CA GLY A 69 0.31 -11.15 -12.40
C GLY A 69 0.66 -9.86 -13.13
N LEU A 70 0.18 -8.68 -12.67
CA LEU A 70 0.56 -7.41 -13.28
C LEU A 70 1.98 -7.01 -12.87
N ALA A 71 2.35 -7.23 -11.61
CA ALA A 71 3.71 -6.99 -11.12
C ALA A 71 4.75 -7.80 -11.90
N TYR A 72 4.46 -9.07 -12.21
CA TYR A 72 5.32 -9.90 -13.04
C TYR A 72 5.55 -9.28 -14.43
N LEU A 73 4.48 -8.85 -15.12
CA LEU A 73 4.60 -8.21 -16.44
C LEU A 73 5.45 -6.93 -16.42
N ILE A 74 5.24 -6.07 -15.41
CA ILE A 74 6.00 -4.83 -15.24
C ILE A 74 7.49 -5.13 -15.02
N LEU A 75 7.81 -6.07 -14.15
CA LEU A 75 9.18 -6.41 -13.80
C LEU A 75 9.91 -7.14 -14.94
N GLU A 76 9.21 -8.02 -15.65
CA GLU A 76 9.76 -8.71 -16.81
C GLU A 76 10.09 -7.73 -17.94
N ASP A 77 9.19 -6.80 -18.26
CA ASP A 77 9.42 -5.77 -19.26
C ASP A 77 10.61 -4.86 -18.88
N SER A 78 10.67 -4.43 -17.62
CA SER A 78 11.78 -3.60 -17.13
C SER A 78 13.12 -4.34 -17.21
N ALA A 79 13.17 -5.61 -16.85
CA ALA A 79 14.39 -6.43 -16.94
C ALA A 79 14.82 -6.66 -18.40
N ALA A 80 13.87 -6.96 -19.29
CA ALA A 80 14.14 -7.15 -20.71
C ALA A 80 14.61 -5.85 -21.39
N ALA A 81 14.02 -4.71 -21.07
CA ALA A 81 14.42 -3.40 -21.54
C ALA A 81 15.85 -3.06 -21.09
N HIS A 82 16.14 -3.24 -19.81
CA HIS A 82 17.48 -3.03 -19.27
C HIS A 82 18.54 -3.92 -19.96
N ALA A 83 18.23 -5.19 -20.22
CA ALA A 83 19.14 -6.12 -20.90
C ALA A 83 19.44 -5.68 -22.36
N ARG A 84 18.52 -4.96 -23.02
CA ARG A 84 18.70 -4.44 -24.38
C ARG A 84 19.25 -3.02 -24.44
N GLY A 85 19.40 -2.33 -23.28
CA GLY A 85 19.74 -0.91 -23.22
C GLY A 85 18.63 0.00 -23.77
N GLU A 86 17.38 -0.44 -23.69
CA GLU A 86 16.19 0.26 -24.20
C GLU A 86 15.30 0.74 -23.04
N PRO A 87 14.44 1.74 -23.25
CA PRO A 87 13.40 2.07 -22.29
C PRO A 87 12.36 0.95 -22.17
N PRO A 88 11.70 0.78 -21.02
CA PRO A 88 10.60 -0.17 -20.89
C PRO A 88 9.41 0.22 -21.76
N SER A 89 8.52 -0.75 -22.04
CA SER A 89 7.33 -0.53 -22.88
C SER A 89 6.37 0.54 -22.36
N ARG A 90 6.46 0.85 -21.06
CA ARG A 90 5.73 1.94 -20.44
C ARG A 90 6.46 3.26 -20.69
N ASP A 91 5.85 4.11 -21.52
CA ASP A 91 6.32 5.48 -21.75
C ASP A 91 5.57 6.44 -20.82
N GLY A 92 6.13 6.70 -19.64
CA GLY A 92 5.56 7.56 -18.64
C GLY A 92 5.15 6.85 -17.33
N ASP A 93 4.47 7.58 -16.46
CA ASP A 93 4.03 7.08 -15.16
C ASP A 93 2.86 6.11 -15.29
N ALA A 94 2.91 5.00 -14.55
CA ALA A 94 1.90 3.94 -14.62
C ALA A 94 0.51 4.39 -14.12
N PHE A 95 0.46 5.33 -13.17
CA PHE A 95 -0.80 5.72 -12.52
C PHE A 95 -1.55 6.79 -13.27
N VAL A 96 -0.85 7.68 -13.97
CA VAL A 96 -1.45 8.79 -14.72
C VAL A 96 -1.35 8.61 -16.24
N GLY A 97 -0.55 7.67 -16.75
CA GLY A 97 -0.42 7.34 -18.15
C GLY A 97 0.30 8.39 -19.00
N LYS A 98 1.11 9.23 -18.39
CA LYS A 98 1.87 10.31 -19.07
C LYS A 98 3.17 10.63 -18.32
N GLN A 99 4.08 11.38 -18.94
CA GLN A 99 5.37 11.74 -18.34
C GLN A 99 5.26 12.95 -17.41
N ASP A 100 4.45 13.95 -17.81
CA ASP A 100 4.25 15.17 -17.05
C ASP A 100 2.80 15.30 -16.61
N TRP A 101 2.56 15.87 -15.42
CA TRP A 101 1.23 16.12 -14.86
C TRP A 101 1.22 17.35 -13.97
N ASP A 102 0.07 18.01 -13.91
CA ASP A 102 -0.24 19.10 -12.97
C ASP A 102 -1.64 18.85 -12.41
N ILE A 103 -1.71 17.91 -11.46
CA ILE A 103 -2.98 17.38 -10.95
C ILE A 103 -3.49 18.21 -9.77
N ALA A 104 -4.76 18.60 -9.88
CA ALA A 104 -5.56 19.23 -8.85
C ALA A 104 -6.97 18.62 -8.79
N ASP A 105 -7.80 19.07 -7.87
CA ASP A 105 -9.22 18.72 -7.73
C ASP A 105 -9.51 17.20 -7.72
N LEU A 106 -8.68 16.47 -7.01
CA LEU A 106 -8.75 15.01 -6.97
C LEU A 106 -10.03 14.51 -6.30
N SER A 107 -10.77 13.65 -6.99
CA SER A 107 -11.86 12.86 -6.43
C SER A 107 -11.72 11.37 -6.75
N VAL A 108 -12.22 10.52 -5.86
CA VAL A 108 -12.17 9.05 -6.03
C VAL A 108 -13.52 8.46 -5.67
N ASP A 109 -14.15 7.84 -6.65
CA ASP A 109 -15.39 7.07 -6.50
C ASP A 109 -15.12 5.59 -6.69
N VAL A 110 -15.65 4.75 -5.79
CA VAL A 110 -15.37 3.31 -5.78
C VAL A 110 -16.65 2.51 -5.75
N LYS A 111 -16.70 1.51 -6.63
CA LYS A 111 -17.70 0.43 -6.60
C LYS A 111 -16.98 -0.86 -6.18
N GLU A 112 -17.38 -1.42 -5.05
CA GLU A 112 -16.83 -2.65 -4.49
C GLU A 112 -17.80 -3.82 -4.67
N SER A 113 -17.27 -4.99 -5.01
CA SER A 113 -18.02 -6.24 -5.13
C SER A 113 -17.15 -7.41 -4.66
N GLY A 114 -17.28 -7.76 -3.38
CA GLY A 114 -16.50 -8.82 -2.74
C GLY A 114 -14.98 -8.54 -2.79
N ALA A 115 -14.23 -9.41 -3.45
CA ALA A 115 -12.78 -9.28 -3.59
C ALA A 115 -12.34 -8.39 -4.77
N ARG A 116 -13.29 -7.72 -5.45
CA ARG A 116 -13.03 -6.82 -6.57
C ARG A 116 -13.53 -5.41 -6.25
N ALA A 117 -12.86 -4.41 -6.79
CA ALA A 117 -13.37 -3.05 -6.80
C ALA A 117 -12.92 -2.33 -8.07
N THR A 118 -13.72 -1.36 -8.49
CA THR A 118 -13.37 -0.44 -9.57
C THR A 118 -13.42 0.97 -9.01
N ALA A 119 -12.31 1.68 -9.12
CA ALA A 119 -12.21 3.08 -8.71
C ALA A 119 -12.16 3.97 -9.95
N VAL A 120 -12.99 5.00 -9.97
CA VAL A 120 -12.91 6.11 -10.92
C VAL A 120 -12.22 7.26 -10.21
N VAL A 121 -11.05 7.63 -10.72
CA VAL A 121 -10.24 8.75 -10.24
C VAL A 121 -10.44 9.89 -11.21
N SER A 122 -11.04 10.98 -10.75
CA SER A 122 -11.24 12.20 -11.53
C SER A 122 -10.39 13.33 -10.95
N PHE A 123 -9.83 14.15 -11.81
CA PHE A 123 -8.94 15.26 -11.43
C PHE A 123 -8.94 16.33 -12.51
N THR A 124 -8.37 17.49 -12.23
CA THR A 124 -7.92 18.42 -13.27
C THR A 124 -6.41 18.22 -13.50
N ASP A 125 -5.97 18.34 -14.74
CA ASP A 125 -4.58 18.27 -15.14
C ASP A 125 -4.24 19.45 -16.04
N ALA A 126 -3.43 20.37 -15.54
CA ALA A 126 -3.19 21.68 -16.17
C ALA A 126 -4.51 22.38 -16.55
N GLY A 127 -5.50 22.34 -15.66
CA GLY A 127 -6.83 22.94 -15.84
C GLY A 127 -7.80 22.17 -16.74
N LYS A 128 -7.42 21.00 -17.26
CA LYS A 128 -8.29 20.15 -18.08
C LYS A 128 -8.79 18.95 -17.28
N ALA A 129 -10.05 18.57 -17.48
CA ALA A 129 -10.60 17.37 -16.85
C ALA A 129 -9.86 16.11 -17.30
N GLY A 130 -9.41 15.31 -16.34
CA GLY A 130 -8.78 14.03 -16.54
C GLY A 130 -9.49 12.94 -15.76
N LYS A 131 -9.38 11.70 -16.23
CA LYS A 131 -9.98 10.53 -15.59
C LYS A 131 -9.12 9.29 -15.81
N VAL A 132 -9.02 8.49 -14.75
CA VAL A 132 -8.38 7.17 -14.78
C VAL A 132 -9.33 6.18 -14.11
N VAL A 133 -9.43 4.96 -14.66
CA VAL A 133 -10.17 3.87 -14.04
C VAL A 133 -9.17 2.84 -13.52
N VAL A 134 -9.27 2.53 -12.22
CA VAL A 134 -8.38 1.59 -11.54
C VAL A 134 -9.16 0.33 -11.17
N GLU A 135 -8.77 -0.80 -11.72
CA GLU A 135 -9.29 -2.10 -11.34
C GLU A 135 -8.49 -2.68 -10.19
N LEU A 136 -9.17 -3.14 -9.15
CA LEU A 136 -8.59 -3.62 -7.91
C LEU A 136 -9.00 -5.05 -7.62
N LEU A 137 -8.06 -5.82 -7.07
CA LEU A 137 -8.32 -7.14 -6.48
C LEU A 137 -7.79 -7.18 -5.06
N LYS A 138 -8.52 -7.85 -4.18
CA LYS A 138 -8.05 -8.19 -2.84
C LYS A 138 -7.11 -9.40 -2.94
N VAL A 139 -5.86 -9.24 -2.49
CA VAL A 139 -4.83 -10.29 -2.45
C VAL A 139 -4.46 -10.49 -0.97
N GLY A 140 -4.90 -11.60 -0.39
CA GLY A 140 -4.93 -11.74 1.07
C GLY A 140 -5.82 -10.66 1.68
N GLU A 141 -5.31 -9.93 2.66
CA GLU A 141 -6.03 -8.83 3.30
C GLU A 141 -5.78 -7.45 2.67
N SER A 142 -5.06 -7.37 1.56
CA SER A 142 -4.66 -6.11 0.96
C SER A 142 -5.21 -5.92 -0.44
N TRP A 143 -5.62 -4.69 -0.76
CA TRP A 143 -5.98 -4.32 -2.13
C TRP A 143 -4.73 -4.16 -3.00
N ARG A 144 -4.86 -4.59 -4.25
CA ARG A 144 -3.83 -4.47 -5.29
C ARG A 144 -4.47 -4.06 -6.61
N ILE A 145 -3.73 -3.31 -7.40
CA ILE A 145 -4.14 -2.89 -8.74
C ILE A 145 -4.02 -4.07 -9.69
N ALA A 146 -5.13 -4.42 -10.35
CA ALA A 146 -5.20 -5.45 -11.37
C ALA A 146 -4.99 -4.89 -12.77
N ASP A 147 -5.47 -3.66 -13.02
CA ASP A 147 -5.22 -2.88 -14.24
C ASP A 147 -5.46 -1.39 -13.98
N ILE A 148 -4.95 -0.55 -14.86
CA ILE A 148 -5.23 0.88 -14.90
C ILE A 148 -5.60 1.22 -16.34
N GLN A 149 -6.73 1.91 -16.53
CA GLN A 149 -7.22 2.36 -17.83
C GLN A 149 -7.11 3.87 -17.91
N TRP A 150 -6.44 4.34 -18.93
CA TRP A 150 -6.35 5.74 -19.36
C TRP A 150 -7.15 5.92 -20.65
N ASP A 151 -7.24 7.13 -21.15
CA ASP A 151 -7.88 7.41 -22.46
C ASP A 151 -7.15 6.72 -23.63
N SER A 152 -5.84 6.51 -23.50
CA SER A 152 -4.97 5.90 -24.54
C SER A 152 -4.90 4.37 -24.49
N GLY A 153 -5.51 3.71 -23.50
CA GLY A 153 -5.46 2.26 -23.34
C GLY A 153 -5.34 1.81 -21.88
N THR A 154 -4.76 0.63 -21.66
CA THR A 154 -4.59 0.08 -20.31
C THR A 154 -3.15 -0.31 -20.03
N LEU A 155 -2.77 -0.26 -18.74
CA LEU A 155 -1.43 -0.66 -18.30
C LEU A 155 -1.13 -2.11 -18.68
N ARG A 156 -2.06 -3.02 -18.44
CA ARG A 156 -1.91 -4.43 -18.84
C ARG A 156 -1.86 -4.61 -20.36
N GLY A 157 -2.56 -3.76 -21.10
CA GLY A 157 -2.58 -3.77 -22.55
C GLY A 157 -1.22 -3.49 -23.19
N LEU A 158 -0.36 -2.70 -22.53
CA LEU A 158 1.01 -2.42 -23.01
C LEU A 158 1.85 -3.70 -23.15
N TYR A 159 1.59 -4.71 -22.31
CA TYR A 159 2.37 -5.94 -22.23
C TYR A 159 1.77 -7.11 -23.03
N ARG A 160 0.57 -6.96 -23.62
CA ARG A 160 -0.09 -8.02 -24.40
C ARG A 160 0.35 -8.11 -25.86
N LYS A 161 1.11 -7.13 -26.36
CA LYS A 161 1.49 -6.99 -27.76
C LYS A 161 2.87 -7.58 -28.11
N LYS A 162 3.38 -8.45 -27.24
CA LYS A 162 4.66 -9.14 -27.51
C LYS A 162 4.45 -10.61 -27.77
#